data_cebf3266283dfaf601fc92b03117cb1d
#
_entry.id   cebf3266283dfaf601fc92b03117cb1d
#
_cell.length_a   1.000
_cell.length_b   1.000
_cell.length_c   1.000
_cell.angle_alpha   90.00
_cell.angle_beta   90.00
_cell.angle_gamma   90.00
#
_symmetry.space_group_name_H-M   'P 1'
#
loop_
_entity.id
_entity.type
_entity.pdbx_description
1 polymer ?
#
loop_
_entity_poly.entity_id
_entity_poly.type
_entity_poly.pdbx_seq_one_letter_code
_entity_poly.pdbx_strand_id
1 'polypeptide(L)'
;MIAKPKSNRSVPNAAKRPIHITSHDKRVLEDQLAKTEAMRSERRADLKVLAEELKRAVVVDPQDVPSDVITMNSRAEMLDLDTGETVTFTLVFPLYANIDEEKISVLAPIGTGMLGYRVGDEFEWRVPGGVRRMRVKQIHYQPEAAAMSGR
;
A
#
# COMPACT_ATOMS: atom_id res chain seq x y z
N MET A 1 7.87 -23.14 -12.76
CA MET A 1 7.72 -22.71 -12.55
C MET A 1 7.06 -22.14 -12.27
N ILE A 2 7.01 -22.09 -12.17
CA ILE A 2 6.57 -21.54 -11.92
C ILE A 2 5.89 -20.84 -11.60
N ALA A 3 5.81 -20.62 -11.58
CA ALA A 3 5.36 -19.89 -11.35
C ALA A 3 4.71 -19.39 -11.10
N LYS A 4 4.58 -19.24 -11.22
CA LYS A 4 4.18 -18.69 -11.06
C LYS A 4 3.36 -18.20 -10.80
N PRO A 5 3.05 -18.60 -10.79
CA PRO A 5 2.26 -17.99 -10.67
C PRO A 5 1.82 -17.16 -10.15
N LYS A 6 2.12 -16.61 -9.90
CA LYS A 6 1.90 -15.66 -9.56
C LYS A 6 1.36 -14.83 -10.18
N SER A 7 1.54 -15.03 -10.93
CA SER A 7 0.95 -14.33 -11.71
C SER A 7 -0.30 -14.04 -11.34
N ASN A 8 -0.76 -14.68 -10.89
CA ASN A 8 -1.93 -14.46 -10.52
C ASN A 8 -1.99 -13.45 -9.60
N ARG A 9 -1.00 -12.93 -9.41
CA ARG A 9 -1.03 -11.99 -8.61
C ARG A 9 -1.44 -10.78 -9.13
N SER A 10 -1.59 -10.54 -10.32
CA SER A 10 -2.24 -9.42 -10.86
C SER A 10 -3.64 -9.37 -10.39
N VAL A 11 -4.04 -10.40 -9.82
CA VAL A 11 -5.31 -10.43 -9.24
C VAL A 11 -5.43 -9.43 -8.16
N PRO A 12 -6.54 -8.77 -8.02
CA PRO A 12 -6.71 -7.78 -6.98
C PRO A 12 -6.32 -8.31 -5.64
N ASN A 13 -5.76 -7.44 -4.86
CA ASN A 13 -5.33 -7.81 -3.56
C ASN A 13 -6.42 -8.36 -2.72
N ALA A 14 -7.65 -8.00 -3.03
CA ALA A 14 -8.77 -8.50 -2.29
C ALA A 14 -8.84 -10.01 -2.28
N ALA A 15 -8.29 -10.63 -3.30
CA ALA A 15 -8.32 -12.08 -3.39
C ALA A 15 -7.27 -12.71 -2.52
N LYS A 16 -6.44 -11.93 -1.91
CA LYS A 16 -5.35 -12.46 -1.14
C LYS A 16 -5.64 -12.38 0.34
N ARG A 17 -4.61 -12.46 1.12
CA ARG A 17 -4.76 -12.39 2.57
C ARG A 17 -5.12 -10.98 3.00
N PRO A 18 -5.80 -10.83 4.12
CA PRO A 18 -6.15 -9.51 4.64
C PRO A 18 -4.89 -8.72 5.02
N ILE A 19 -4.97 -7.42 4.91
CA ILE A 19 -3.89 -6.56 5.37
C ILE A 19 -3.99 -6.38 6.88
N HIS A 20 -2.88 -6.07 7.50
CA HIS A 20 -2.83 -5.75 8.93
C HIS A 20 -2.76 -4.24 9.08
N ILE A 21 -3.57 -3.70 9.97
CA ILE A 21 -3.66 -2.25 10.10
C ILE A 21 -4.04 -1.89 11.53
N THR A 22 -3.57 -0.75 12.00
CA THR A 22 -3.98 -0.31 13.33
C THR A 22 -5.38 0.31 13.27
N SER A 23 -6.06 0.31 14.41
CA SER A 23 -7.42 0.85 14.45
C SER A 23 -7.44 2.33 14.12
N HIS A 24 -6.42 3.06 14.52
CA HIS A 24 -6.34 4.48 14.21
C HIS A 24 -6.24 4.70 12.69
N ASP A 25 -5.32 3.99 12.04
CA ASP A 25 -5.13 4.16 10.61
C ASP A 25 -6.37 3.73 9.85
N LYS A 26 -7.00 2.64 10.28
CA LYS A 26 -8.21 2.17 9.61
C LYS A 26 -9.30 3.23 9.66
N ARG A 27 -9.51 3.83 10.82
CA ARG A 27 -10.56 4.84 10.97
C ARG A 27 -10.27 6.06 10.11
N VAL A 28 -9.02 6.52 10.12
CA VAL A 28 -8.67 7.70 9.32
C VAL A 28 -8.83 7.42 7.84
N LEU A 29 -8.42 6.24 7.38
CA LEU A 29 -8.54 5.90 5.97
C LEU A 29 -9.98 5.76 5.55
N GLU A 30 -10.81 5.16 6.38
CA GLU A 30 -12.23 5.04 6.04
C GLU A 30 -12.90 6.40 5.94
N ASP A 31 -12.51 7.32 6.82
CA ASP A 31 -13.03 8.67 6.76
C ASP A 31 -12.60 9.38 5.48
N GLN A 32 -11.34 9.23 5.11
CA GLN A 32 -10.83 9.84 3.89
C GLN A 32 -11.53 9.27 2.65
N LEU A 33 -11.77 7.98 2.65
CA LEU A 33 -12.44 7.35 1.52
C LEU A 33 -13.86 7.85 1.37
N ALA A 34 -14.57 7.99 2.47
CA ALA A 34 -15.94 8.46 2.42
C ALA A 34 -16.02 9.84 1.79
N LYS A 35 -15.09 10.70 2.13
CA LYS A 35 -15.06 12.05 1.57
C LYS A 35 -14.69 12.03 0.09
N THR A 36 -13.71 11.21 -0.25
CA THR A 36 -13.22 11.18 -1.62
C THR A 36 -14.22 10.59 -2.58
N GLU A 37 -14.91 9.54 -2.17
CA GLU A 37 -15.90 8.91 -3.04
C GLU A 37 -17.02 9.85 -3.41
N ALA A 38 -17.38 10.76 -2.52
CA ALA A 38 -18.45 11.69 -2.80
C ALA A 38 -18.04 12.68 -3.88
N MET A 39 -16.76 12.85 -4.12
CA MET A 39 -16.27 13.90 -5.00
C MET A 39 -15.59 13.41 -6.27
N ARG A 40 -15.19 12.13 -6.30
CA ARG A 40 -14.37 11.66 -7.40
C ARG A 40 -14.86 10.36 -7.97
N SER A 41 -15.62 10.44 -9.03
CA SER A 41 -16.16 9.23 -9.62
C SER A 41 -15.16 8.49 -10.49
N GLU A 42 -14.20 9.21 -11.09
CA GLU A 42 -13.30 8.54 -12.03
C GLU A 42 -12.35 7.57 -11.33
N ARG A 43 -12.17 7.71 -10.03
CA ARG A 43 -11.31 6.78 -9.30
C ARG A 43 -12.08 5.85 -8.39
N ARG A 44 -13.38 5.78 -8.61
CA ARG A 44 -14.23 5.01 -7.70
C ARG A 44 -13.83 3.55 -7.62
N ALA A 45 -13.47 2.96 -8.76
CA ALA A 45 -13.15 1.53 -8.76
C ALA A 45 -11.91 1.22 -7.91
N ASP A 46 -10.88 2.04 -8.07
CA ASP A 46 -9.65 1.84 -7.29
C ASP A 46 -9.90 2.05 -5.80
N LEU A 47 -10.64 3.08 -5.48
CA LEU A 47 -10.92 3.39 -4.08
C LEU A 47 -11.83 2.37 -3.44
N LYS A 48 -12.70 1.76 -4.24
CA LYS A 48 -13.57 0.72 -3.73
C LYS A 48 -12.78 -0.51 -3.32
N VAL A 49 -11.75 -0.86 -4.08
CA VAL A 49 -10.89 -1.98 -3.71
C VAL A 49 -10.24 -1.71 -2.37
N LEU A 50 -9.71 -0.50 -2.17
CA LEU A 50 -9.11 -0.16 -0.90
C LEU A 50 -10.14 -0.23 0.23
N ALA A 51 -11.34 0.29 -0.01
CA ALA A 51 -12.37 0.25 1.02
C ALA A 51 -12.69 -1.16 1.43
N GLU A 52 -12.74 -2.08 0.49
CA GLU A 52 -13.05 -3.46 0.80
C GLU A 52 -11.91 -4.13 1.53
N GLU A 53 -10.68 -3.79 1.18
CA GLU A 53 -9.53 -4.31 1.92
C GLU A 53 -9.54 -3.83 3.36
N LEU A 54 -9.95 -2.59 3.58
CA LEU A 54 -10.04 -2.08 4.93
C LEU A 54 -11.10 -2.80 5.74
N LYS A 55 -12.21 -3.14 5.11
CA LYS A 55 -13.26 -3.88 5.84
C LYS A 55 -12.79 -5.24 6.26
N ARG A 56 -11.93 -5.88 5.46
CA ARG A 56 -11.44 -7.21 5.75
C ARG A 56 -10.14 -7.20 6.54
N ALA A 57 -9.61 -6.01 6.80
CA ALA A 57 -8.30 -5.90 7.43
C ALA A 57 -8.32 -6.48 8.84
N VAL A 58 -7.20 -7.06 9.23
CA VAL A 58 -6.99 -7.51 10.59
C VAL A 58 -6.51 -6.30 11.38
N VAL A 59 -7.29 -5.88 12.36
CA VAL A 59 -6.94 -4.72 13.17
C VAL A 59 -6.03 -5.19 14.29
N VAL A 60 -4.87 -4.59 14.39
CA VAL A 60 -3.87 -5.00 15.37
C VAL A 60 -3.37 -3.79 16.14
N ASP A 61 -2.75 -4.06 17.27
CA ASP A 61 -2.06 -3.01 18.00
C ASP A 61 -0.75 -2.69 17.28
N PRO A 62 -0.25 -1.47 17.43
CA PRO A 62 0.97 -1.09 16.72
C PRO A 62 2.14 -2.04 16.95
N GLN A 63 2.29 -2.56 18.15
CA GLN A 63 3.42 -3.44 18.42
C GLN A 63 3.27 -4.81 17.77
N ASP A 64 2.08 -5.14 17.28
CA ASP A 64 1.83 -6.45 16.68
C ASP A 64 1.92 -6.44 15.17
N VAL A 65 2.21 -5.29 14.57
CA VAL A 65 2.37 -5.22 13.12
C VAL A 65 3.73 -5.79 12.74
N PRO A 66 3.78 -6.77 11.83
CA PRO A 66 5.09 -7.29 11.40
C PRO A 66 5.91 -6.18 10.76
N SER A 67 7.22 -6.20 11.01
CA SER A 67 8.08 -5.14 10.55
C SER A 67 8.32 -5.15 9.04
N ASP A 68 7.93 -6.24 8.37
CA ASP A 68 8.09 -6.33 6.93
C ASP A 68 6.82 -5.95 6.16
N VAL A 69 5.87 -5.31 6.83
CA VAL A 69 4.61 -4.88 6.22
C VAL A 69 4.63 -3.37 6.02
N ILE A 70 4.16 -2.92 4.85
CA ILE A 70 4.05 -1.49 4.57
C ILE A 70 2.82 -0.95 5.29
N THR A 71 3.04 -0.03 6.21
CA THR A 71 1.97 0.64 6.94
C THR A 71 1.94 2.10 6.56
N MET A 72 0.96 2.84 7.06
CA MET A 72 0.95 4.28 6.82
C MET A 72 2.22 4.89 7.39
N ASN A 73 2.80 5.80 6.63
CA ASN A 73 4.06 6.49 6.95
C ASN A 73 5.29 5.58 6.86
N SER A 74 5.16 4.40 6.30
CA SER A 74 6.30 3.55 6.00
C SER A 74 7.02 4.06 4.76
N ARG A 75 8.34 3.91 4.75
CA ARG A 75 9.14 4.24 3.58
C ARG A 75 9.63 2.92 2.99
N ALA A 76 9.23 2.65 1.76
CA ALA A 76 9.50 1.38 1.13
C ALA A 76 10.12 1.56 -0.24
N GLU A 77 10.98 0.63 -0.58
CA GLU A 77 11.64 0.60 -1.88
C GLU A 77 11.00 -0.51 -2.70
N MET A 78 10.57 -0.18 -3.91
CA MET A 78 9.95 -1.14 -4.81
C MET A 78 10.79 -1.31 -6.06
N LEU A 79 10.81 -2.52 -6.58
CA LEU A 79 11.52 -2.85 -7.80
C LEU A 79 10.50 -2.98 -8.93
N ASP A 80 10.74 -2.22 -10.01
CA ASP A 80 9.92 -2.33 -11.22
C ASP A 80 10.40 -3.57 -11.96
N LEU A 81 9.53 -4.57 -12.05
CA LEU A 81 9.93 -5.85 -12.63
C LEU A 81 10.10 -5.78 -14.15
N ASP A 82 9.56 -4.75 -14.78
CA ASP A 82 9.67 -4.61 -16.22
C ASP A 82 10.92 -3.85 -16.63
N THR A 83 11.38 -2.91 -15.82
CA THR A 83 12.55 -2.10 -16.17
C THR A 83 13.78 -2.41 -15.35
N GLY A 84 13.61 -3.01 -14.18
CA GLY A 84 14.73 -3.26 -13.28
C GLY A 84 15.09 -2.06 -12.41
N GLU A 85 14.36 -0.97 -12.53
CA GLU A 85 14.64 0.21 -11.74
C GLU A 85 13.93 0.14 -10.41
N THR A 86 14.45 0.86 -9.43
CA THR A 86 13.82 0.92 -8.12
C THR A 86 13.26 2.31 -7.88
N VAL A 87 12.18 2.37 -7.12
CA VAL A 87 11.61 3.63 -6.64
C VAL A 87 11.37 3.50 -5.15
N THR A 88 11.49 4.61 -4.45
CA THR A 88 11.29 4.62 -3.01
C THR A 88 10.27 5.68 -2.67
N PHE A 89 9.26 5.30 -1.93
CA PHE A 89 8.20 6.22 -1.53
C PHE A 89 7.86 6.04 -0.06
N THR A 90 7.43 7.14 0.55
CA THR A 90 6.79 7.08 1.86
C THR A 90 5.29 7.15 1.64
N LEU A 91 4.57 6.20 2.20
CA LEU A 91 3.12 6.11 2.03
C LEU A 91 2.46 7.00 3.07
N VAL A 92 1.71 8.01 2.63
CA VAL A 92 1.17 8.99 3.56
C VAL A 92 -0.32 9.20 3.32
N PHE A 93 -0.98 9.83 4.30
CA PHE A 93 -2.34 10.27 4.11
C PHE A 93 -2.37 11.42 3.10
N PRO A 94 -3.49 11.59 2.40
CA PRO A 94 -3.53 12.55 1.28
C PRO A 94 -3.06 13.96 1.62
N LEU A 95 -3.35 14.41 2.82
CA LEU A 95 -2.97 15.76 3.23
C LEU A 95 -1.46 15.98 3.18
N TYR A 96 -0.69 14.93 3.40
CA TYR A 96 0.76 15.03 3.48
C TYR A 96 1.48 14.62 2.20
N ALA A 97 0.74 14.33 1.15
CA ALA A 97 1.36 13.90 -0.10
C ALA A 97 2.22 15.01 -0.69
N ASN A 98 3.41 14.65 -1.13
CA ASN A 98 4.34 15.60 -1.73
C ASN A 98 5.34 14.80 -2.54
N ILE A 99 5.15 14.79 -3.86
CA ILE A 99 5.96 13.96 -4.73
C ILE A 99 7.43 14.39 -4.73
N ASP A 100 7.69 15.68 -4.50
CA ASP A 100 9.06 16.15 -4.45
C ASP A 100 9.83 15.58 -3.27
N GLU A 101 9.12 15.17 -2.22
CA GLU A 101 9.70 14.51 -1.06
C GLU A 101 9.46 13.00 -1.09
N GLU A 102 9.02 12.49 -2.22
CA GLU A 102 8.73 11.07 -2.38
C GLU A 102 7.65 10.58 -1.42
N LYS A 103 6.70 11.45 -1.08
CA LYS A 103 5.57 11.09 -0.25
C LYS A 103 4.36 10.93 -1.14
N ILE A 104 3.85 9.71 -1.20
CA ILE A 104 2.75 9.39 -2.08
C ILE A 104 1.50 9.10 -1.28
N SER A 105 0.37 9.62 -1.78
CA SER A 105 -0.90 9.43 -1.09
C SER A 105 -1.33 7.97 -1.16
N VAL A 106 -1.88 7.47 -0.07
CA VAL A 106 -2.46 6.13 -0.04
C VAL A 106 -3.61 6.00 -1.04
N LEU A 107 -4.20 7.13 -1.45
CA LEU A 107 -5.28 7.11 -2.43
C LEU A 107 -4.79 7.16 -3.87
N ALA A 108 -3.49 7.40 -4.08
CA ALA A 108 -2.92 7.32 -5.42
C ALA A 108 -2.82 5.85 -5.82
N PRO A 109 -2.85 5.56 -7.12
CA PRO A 109 -2.84 4.15 -7.55
C PRO A 109 -1.71 3.31 -6.96
N ILE A 110 -0.48 3.80 -6.98
CA ILE A 110 0.60 3.01 -6.43
C ILE A 110 0.49 2.94 -4.91
N GLY A 111 0.02 4.01 -4.27
CA GLY A 111 -0.14 4.01 -2.81
C GLY A 111 -1.16 2.98 -2.37
N THR A 112 -2.27 2.90 -3.09
CA THR A 112 -3.29 1.90 -2.79
C THR A 112 -2.73 0.49 -2.90
N GLY A 113 -1.84 0.28 -3.87
CA GLY A 113 -1.23 -1.02 -4.04
C GLY A 113 -0.19 -1.35 -2.99
N MET A 114 0.40 -0.33 -2.36
CA MET A 114 1.46 -0.58 -1.37
C MET A 114 0.94 -1.00 0.00
N LEU A 115 -0.18 -0.44 0.41
CA LEU A 115 -0.63 -0.61 1.79
C LEU A 115 -0.85 -2.08 2.13
N GLY A 116 -0.21 -2.52 3.21
CA GLY A 116 -0.41 -3.86 3.71
C GLY A 116 0.42 -4.93 3.03
N TYR A 117 1.18 -4.59 2.02
CA TYR A 117 2.02 -5.56 1.34
C TYR A 117 3.31 -5.78 2.13
N ARG A 118 3.89 -6.93 1.93
CA ARG A 118 5.08 -7.34 2.66
C ARG A 118 6.27 -7.38 1.72
N VAL A 119 7.47 -7.33 2.29
CA VAL A 119 8.68 -7.50 1.50
C VAL A 119 8.59 -8.82 0.74
N GLY A 120 8.83 -8.75 -0.55
CA GLY A 120 8.74 -9.90 -1.45
C GLY A 120 7.43 -10.02 -2.19
N ASP A 121 6.39 -9.31 -1.77
CA ASP A 121 5.12 -9.34 -2.47
C ASP A 121 5.19 -8.54 -3.76
N GLU A 122 4.37 -8.94 -4.72
CA GLU A 122 4.28 -8.26 -6.01
C GLU A 122 2.88 -7.70 -6.19
N PHE A 123 2.80 -6.56 -6.86
CA PHE A 123 1.51 -5.95 -7.18
C PHE A 123 1.62 -5.20 -8.49
N GLU A 124 0.45 -4.91 -9.06
CA GLU A 124 0.36 -4.14 -10.29
C GLU A 124 -0.27 -2.80 -10.01
N TRP A 125 0.13 -1.78 -10.74
CA TRP A 125 -0.53 -0.50 -10.67
C TRP A 125 -0.65 0.11 -12.05
N ARG A 126 -1.69 0.88 -12.22
CA ARG A 126 -2.02 1.42 -13.51
C ARG A 126 -1.31 2.72 -13.76
N VAL A 127 -0.73 2.84 -14.95
CA VAL A 127 -0.06 4.08 -15.38
C VAL A 127 -0.61 4.41 -16.75
N PRO A 128 -0.41 5.66 -17.21
CA PRO A 128 -0.77 5.99 -18.58
C PRO A 128 -0.04 5.04 -19.52
N GLY A 129 -0.77 4.41 -20.39
CA GLY A 129 -0.16 3.51 -21.36
C GLY A 129 -0.04 2.08 -20.90
N GLY A 130 -0.48 1.73 -19.71
CA GLY A 130 -0.43 0.33 -19.34
C GLY A 130 -0.39 0.06 -17.86
N VAL A 131 0.31 -1.02 -17.54
CA VAL A 131 0.39 -1.52 -16.18
C VAL A 131 1.84 -1.76 -15.85
N ARG A 132 2.25 -1.41 -14.65
CA ARG A 132 3.58 -1.71 -14.14
C ARG A 132 3.49 -2.75 -13.06
N ARG A 133 4.43 -3.69 -13.07
CA ARG A 133 4.50 -4.72 -12.05
C ARG A 133 5.64 -4.40 -11.12
N MET A 134 5.36 -4.40 -9.83
CA MET A 134 6.30 -3.98 -8.81
C MET A 134 6.45 -5.07 -7.76
N ARG A 135 7.62 -5.15 -7.16
CA ARG A 135 7.86 -6.02 -6.02
C ARG A 135 8.38 -5.17 -4.86
N VAL A 136 7.85 -5.42 -3.68
CA VAL A 136 8.36 -4.73 -2.49
C VAL A 136 9.73 -5.32 -2.19
N LYS A 137 10.76 -4.48 -2.32
CA LYS A 137 12.13 -4.94 -2.18
C LYS A 137 12.62 -4.81 -0.75
N GLN A 138 12.30 -3.72 -0.10
CA GLN A 138 12.82 -3.44 1.22
C GLN A 138 11.98 -2.35 1.87
N ILE A 139 11.84 -2.41 3.18
CA ILE A 139 11.21 -1.35 3.94
C ILE A 139 12.30 -0.64 4.71
N HIS A 140 12.49 0.64 4.40
CA HIS A 140 13.53 1.43 5.03
C HIS A 140 13.10 2.00 6.38
N TYR A 141 11.81 2.20 6.55
CA TYR A 141 11.29 2.76 7.79
C TYR A 141 9.83 2.33 7.96
N GLN A 142 9.51 1.86 9.13
CA GLN A 142 8.14 1.55 9.50
C GLN A 142 7.92 2.15 10.89
N PRO A 143 6.93 3.05 11.04
CA PRO A 143 6.78 3.75 12.34
C PRO A 143 6.59 2.82 13.52
N GLU A 144 5.82 1.74 13.33
CA GLU A 144 5.56 0.82 14.43
C GLU A 144 6.83 0.12 14.89
N ALA A 145 7.66 -0.31 13.94
CA ALA A 145 8.91 -0.97 14.27
C ALA A 145 9.89 0.02 14.89
N ALA A 146 9.91 1.25 14.37
CA ALA A 146 10.80 2.28 14.90
C ALA A 146 10.45 2.63 16.34
N ALA A 147 9.15 2.69 16.64
CA ALA A 147 8.73 2.99 18.00
C ALA A 147 9.14 1.88 18.97
N MET A 148 9.09 0.64 18.53
CA MET A 148 9.50 -0.47 19.36
C MET A 148 11.00 -0.50 19.55
N SER A 149 11.76 -0.20 18.48
CA SER A 149 13.21 -0.23 18.56
C SER A 149 13.78 0.95 19.30
N GLY A 150 13.07 2.04 19.30
CA GLY A 150 13.55 3.26 19.90
C GLY A 150 13.45 3.32 21.40
N ARG A 151 13.00 2.22 22.02
CA ARG A 151 12.82 2.23 23.42
C ARG A 151 14.07 2.00 24.17
#